data_53d334cec81544e56fc54a6c6ba552a2
#
_entry.id   53d334cec81544e56fc54a6c6ba552a2
#
_cell.length_a   1.000
_cell.length_b   1.000
_cell.length_c   1.000
_cell.angle_alpha   90.00
_cell.angle_beta   90.00
_cell.angle_gamma   90.00
#
_symmetry.space_group_name_H-M   'P 1'
#
loop_
_entity.id
_entity.type
_entity.pdbx_description
1 polymer ?
#
loop_
_entity_poly.entity_id
_entity_poly.type
_entity_poly.pdbx_seq_one_letter_code
_entity_poly.pdbx_strand_id
1 'polypeptide(L)'
;MFKNALIIGHGQPSDPEAAETALAALAANVASNVPGWRVLSATLAKAGALAAVLLDQEPGLIYPMFMTGGWFSMVEVPRRVEEVGGGDWAYLPPFGLDPSVKALALTVAVEAVARMGRLPRDTHVLLAAHGSFNSAAPSQVANGFAWQLKGAGFARAEAYFIDQEPRIANARDFGADAICLPFFAAAGGHVVEDLPAALAEAGFGGVVLPALGLDPRVPELIARALRAGAVI
;
A
#
# COMPACT_ATOMS: atom_id res chain seq x y z
N MET A 1 -16.71 3.27 25.96
CA MET A 1 -15.70 2.24 25.67
C MET A 1 -15.01 2.67 24.39
N PHE A 2 -13.68 2.77 24.38
CA PHE A 2 -12.96 3.08 23.14
C PHE A 2 -13.03 1.86 22.21
N LYS A 3 -13.17 2.11 20.91
CA LYS A 3 -13.03 1.07 19.90
C LYS A 3 -11.55 0.91 19.57
N ASN A 4 -11.05 -0.32 19.51
CA ASN A 4 -9.65 -0.59 19.18
C ASN A 4 -9.48 -0.87 17.69
N ALA A 5 -8.39 -0.39 17.11
CA ALA A 5 -7.93 -0.74 15.79
C ALA A 5 -6.42 -0.98 15.81
N LEU A 6 -5.94 -1.91 15.00
CA LEU A 6 -4.53 -2.18 14.77
C LEU A 6 -4.22 -2.06 13.28
N ILE A 7 -3.34 -1.15 12.94
CA ILE A 7 -2.76 -1.07 11.59
C ILE A 7 -1.51 -1.95 11.59
N ILE A 8 -1.49 -2.99 10.75
CA ILE A 8 -0.38 -3.94 10.71
C ILE A 8 0.28 -3.91 9.33
N GLY A 9 1.61 -3.80 9.31
CA GLY A 9 2.42 -3.80 8.09
C GLY A 9 3.54 -4.84 8.14
N HIS A 10 4.17 -5.09 6.99
CA HIS A 10 5.30 -6.01 6.94
C HIS A 10 6.49 -5.45 7.73
N GLY A 11 6.77 -4.16 7.59
CA GLY A 11 8.00 -3.52 8.03
C GLY A 11 9.18 -3.87 7.12
N GLN A 12 10.38 -3.48 7.55
CA GLN A 12 11.62 -3.74 6.81
C GLN A 12 12.63 -4.42 7.73
N PRO A 13 12.99 -5.69 7.47
CA PRO A 13 13.91 -6.42 8.36
C PRO A 13 15.30 -5.78 8.52
N SER A 14 15.80 -5.07 7.49
CA SER A 14 17.08 -4.34 7.54
C SER A 14 17.02 -3.05 8.35
N ASP A 15 15.83 -2.46 8.52
CA ASP A 15 15.58 -1.26 9.33
C ASP A 15 14.18 -1.31 9.97
N PRO A 16 13.98 -2.18 10.98
CA PRO A 16 12.67 -2.38 11.58
C PRO A 16 12.19 -1.17 12.40
N GLU A 17 13.11 -0.38 12.97
CA GLU A 17 12.74 0.77 13.80
C GLU A 17 12.17 1.92 12.95
N ALA A 18 12.77 2.23 11.80
CA ALA A 18 12.26 3.27 10.91
C ALA A 18 10.87 2.90 10.37
N ALA A 19 10.68 1.64 9.96
CA ALA A 19 9.39 1.14 9.48
C ALA A 19 8.30 1.18 10.57
N GLU A 20 8.64 0.80 11.80
CA GLU A 20 7.73 0.88 12.96
C GLU A 20 7.33 2.32 13.25
N THR A 21 8.30 3.25 13.27
CA THR A 21 8.07 4.68 13.49
C THR A 21 7.15 5.28 12.42
N ALA A 22 7.38 4.94 11.15
CA ALA A 22 6.55 5.41 10.05
C ALA A 22 5.09 4.89 10.16
N LEU A 23 4.92 3.62 10.54
CA LEU A 23 3.60 3.03 10.73
C LEU A 23 2.88 3.64 11.96
N ALA A 24 3.61 3.93 13.03
CA ALA A 24 3.08 4.61 14.21
C ALA A 24 2.61 6.03 13.88
N ALA A 25 3.35 6.77 13.06
CA ALA A 25 2.93 8.08 12.57
C ALA A 25 1.64 8.00 11.73
N LEU A 26 1.51 6.99 10.86
CA LEU A 26 0.27 6.73 10.14
C LEU A 26 -0.89 6.45 11.10
N ALA A 27 -0.70 5.59 12.09
CA ALA A 27 -1.72 5.25 13.09
C ALA A 27 -2.18 6.49 13.87
N ALA A 28 -1.27 7.37 14.29
CA ALA A 28 -1.58 8.63 14.95
C ALA A 28 -2.43 9.55 14.06
N ASN A 29 -2.10 9.66 12.77
CA ASN A 29 -2.88 10.42 11.80
C ASN A 29 -4.27 9.82 11.58
N VAL A 30 -4.39 8.48 11.54
CA VAL A 30 -5.69 7.81 11.49
C VAL A 30 -6.51 8.09 12.75
N ALA A 31 -5.91 8.00 13.93
CA ALA A 31 -6.58 8.28 15.21
C ALA A 31 -7.20 9.68 15.26
N SER A 32 -6.52 10.67 14.66
CA SER A 32 -7.03 12.05 14.56
C SER A 32 -8.32 12.15 13.73
N ASN A 33 -8.57 11.19 12.84
CA ASN A 33 -9.76 11.13 11.99
C ASN A 33 -10.87 10.23 12.56
N VAL A 34 -10.63 9.50 13.65
CA VAL A 34 -11.62 8.62 14.31
C VAL A 34 -11.71 8.90 15.81
N PRO A 35 -12.31 10.02 16.23
CA PRO A 35 -12.47 10.33 17.65
C PRO A 35 -13.14 9.17 18.42
N GLY A 36 -12.63 8.84 19.60
CA GLY A 36 -13.11 7.73 20.41
C GLY A 36 -12.58 6.34 20.01
N TRP A 37 -11.62 6.28 19.07
CA TRP A 37 -10.87 5.06 18.76
C TRP A 37 -9.47 5.10 19.36
N ARG A 38 -8.98 3.95 19.74
CA ARG A 38 -7.58 3.70 20.03
C ARG A 38 -6.96 3.01 18.81
N VAL A 39 -6.14 3.73 18.07
CA VAL A 39 -5.48 3.18 16.87
C VAL A 39 -4.05 2.83 17.21
N LEU A 40 -3.74 1.56 17.13
CA LEU A 40 -2.46 0.93 17.41
C LEU A 40 -1.76 0.62 16.09
N SER A 41 -0.46 0.37 16.14
CA SER A 41 0.31 -0.10 14.98
C SER A 41 1.37 -1.11 15.38
N ALA A 42 1.67 -2.04 14.49
CA ALA A 42 2.79 -2.96 14.63
C ALA A 42 3.28 -3.44 13.26
N THR A 43 4.60 -3.59 13.10
CA THR A 43 5.17 -4.27 11.95
C THR A 43 5.54 -5.71 12.29
N LEU A 44 5.49 -6.59 11.29
CA LEU A 44 5.93 -8.00 11.46
C LEU A 44 7.45 -8.12 11.58
N ALA A 45 8.20 -7.14 11.04
CA ALA A 45 9.66 -7.16 11.03
C ALA A 45 10.26 -6.83 12.40
N LYS A 46 9.58 -6.01 13.21
CA LYS A 46 10.06 -5.66 14.55
C LYS A 46 9.67 -6.74 15.56
N ALA A 47 10.68 -7.42 16.10
CA ALA A 47 10.46 -8.46 17.09
C ALA A 47 9.71 -7.94 18.32
N GLY A 48 8.67 -8.65 18.74
CA GLY A 48 7.88 -8.32 19.92
C GLY A 48 6.90 -7.14 19.76
N ALA A 49 6.93 -6.37 18.68
CA ALA A 49 6.05 -5.21 18.50
C ALA A 49 4.57 -5.61 18.56
N LEU A 50 4.19 -6.68 17.84
CA LEU A 50 2.81 -7.17 17.81
C LEU A 50 2.33 -7.61 19.21
N ALA A 51 3.15 -8.37 19.94
CA ALA A 51 2.83 -8.80 21.29
C ALA A 51 2.68 -7.60 22.24
N ALA A 52 3.58 -6.63 22.15
CA ALA A 52 3.55 -5.43 23.00
C ALA A 52 2.29 -4.57 22.79
N VAL A 53 1.81 -4.44 21.54
CA VAL A 53 0.63 -3.62 21.25
C VAL A 53 -0.69 -4.34 21.51
N LEU A 54 -0.73 -5.68 21.51
CA LEU A 54 -1.94 -6.45 21.77
C LEU A 54 -2.11 -6.83 23.24
N LEU A 55 -1.05 -6.68 24.05
CA LEU A 55 -1.10 -6.99 25.49
C LEU A 55 -2.21 -6.19 26.16
N ASP A 56 -3.10 -6.91 26.85
CA ASP A 56 -4.22 -6.33 27.63
C ASP A 56 -5.18 -5.43 26.82
N GLN A 57 -5.24 -5.62 25.50
CA GLN A 57 -6.19 -4.89 24.66
C GLN A 57 -7.49 -5.69 24.47
N GLU A 58 -8.62 -5.00 24.58
CA GLU A 58 -9.91 -5.54 24.13
C GLU A 58 -9.88 -5.73 22.60
N PRO A 59 -10.54 -6.78 22.08
CA PRO A 59 -10.62 -7.02 20.64
C PRO A 59 -11.15 -5.83 19.84
N GLY A 60 -10.67 -5.70 18.62
CA GLY A 60 -11.03 -4.61 17.72
C GLY A 60 -10.87 -5.00 16.25
N LEU A 61 -10.58 -4.03 15.40
CA LEU A 61 -10.38 -4.22 13.97
C LEU A 61 -8.91 -4.19 13.60
N ILE A 62 -8.49 -5.12 12.74
CA ILE A 62 -7.17 -5.11 12.12
C ILE A 62 -7.29 -4.58 10.70
N TYR A 63 -6.50 -3.55 10.38
CA TYR A 63 -6.34 -3.02 9.03
C TYR A 63 -4.97 -3.42 8.47
N PRO A 64 -4.90 -4.40 7.54
CA PRO A 64 -3.64 -4.83 6.96
C PRO A 64 -3.12 -3.84 5.91
N MET A 65 -1.95 -3.22 6.14
CA MET A 65 -1.25 -2.33 5.21
C MET A 65 -0.46 -3.13 4.17
N PHE A 66 -1.18 -3.88 3.34
CA PHE A 66 -0.66 -4.71 2.26
C PHE A 66 -1.40 -4.40 0.95
N MET A 67 -0.70 -4.45 -0.16
CA MET A 67 -1.30 -4.16 -1.47
C MET A 67 -2.21 -5.28 -1.98
N THR A 68 -2.16 -6.48 -1.38
CA THR A 68 -2.90 -7.66 -1.86
C THR A 68 -3.33 -8.57 -0.72
N GLY A 69 -4.31 -9.45 -1.00
CA GLY A 69 -4.68 -10.59 -0.16
C GLY A 69 -3.74 -11.80 -0.36
N GLY A 70 -2.42 -11.58 -0.28
CA GLY A 70 -1.42 -12.64 -0.40
C GLY A 70 -1.17 -13.41 0.89
N TRP A 71 -0.14 -14.28 0.87
CA TRP A 71 0.20 -15.14 2.01
C TRP A 71 0.44 -14.33 3.31
N PHE A 72 1.15 -13.20 3.23
CA PHE A 72 1.41 -12.38 4.41
C PHE A 72 0.12 -11.88 5.05
N SER A 73 -0.78 -11.27 4.29
CA SER A 73 -1.99 -10.65 4.83
C SER A 73 -3.08 -11.66 5.21
N MET A 74 -3.14 -12.83 4.54
CA MET A 74 -4.23 -13.81 4.72
C MET A 74 -3.84 -15.00 5.59
N VAL A 75 -2.54 -15.28 5.78
CA VAL A 75 -2.05 -16.44 6.54
C VAL A 75 -1.11 -16.01 7.65
N GLU A 76 -0.03 -15.30 7.33
CA GLU A 76 1.03 -15.00 8.30
C GLU A 76 0.58 -13.95 9.34
N VAL A 77 -0.13 -12.90 8.94
CA VAL A 77 -0.68 -11.91 9.88
C VAL A 77 -1.67 -12.57 10.85
N PRO A 78 -2.70 -13.31 10.39
CA PRO A 78 -3.61 -14.01 11.30
C PRO A 78 -2.89 -14.96 12.26
N ARG A 79 -1.97 -15.78 11.76
CA ARG A 79 -1.19 -16.71 12.56
C ARG A 79 -0.43 -16.00 13.70
N ARG A 80 0.29 -14.92 13.38
CA ARG A 80 1.07 -14.17 14.38
C ARG A 80 0.20 -13.42 15.38
N VAL A 81 -0.95 -12.90 14.94
CA VAL A 81 -1.92 -12.25 15.83
C VAL A 81 -2.50 -13.26 16.81
N GLU A 82 -2.87 -14.45 16.35
CA GLU A 82 -3.37 -15.54 17.20
C GLU A 82 -2.32 -16.00 18.22
N GLU A 83 -1.06 -16.17 17.80
CA GLU A 83 0.06 -16.58 18.67
C GLU A 83 0.29 -15.64 19.87
N VAL A 84 -0.09 -14.36 19.73
CA VAL A 84 0.05 -13.37 20.81
C VAL A 84 -1.28 -13.04 21.50
N GLY A 85 -2.31 -13.89 21.30
CA GLY A 85 -3.60 -13.77 21.99
C GLY A 85 -4.62 -12.84 21.33
N GLY A 86 -4.38 -12.42 20.08
CA GLY A 86 -5.29 -11.56 19.32
C GLY A 86 -6.34 -12.28 18.46
N GLY A 87 -6.65 -13.55 18.75
CA GLY A 87 -7.53 -14.39 17.93
C GLY A 87 -8.96 -13.85 17.75
N ASP A 88 -9.45 -13.03 18.66
CA ASP A 88 -10.79 -12.42 18.60
C ASP A 88 -10.84 -11.10 17.80
N TRP A 89 -9.71 -10.65 17.25
CA TRP A 89 -9.69 -9.45 16.42
C TRP A 89 -10.23 -9.72 15.02
N ALA A 90 -11.09 -8.81 14.50
CA ALA A 90 -11.67 -8.92 13.18
C ALA A 90 -10.82 -8.22 12.12
N TYR A 91 -10.74 -8.82 10.92
CA TYR A 91 -9.89 -8.31 9.83
C TYR A 91 -10.70 -7.53 8.81
N LEU A 92 -10.22 -6.35 8.46
CA LEU A 92 -10.66 -5.60 7.30
C LEU A 92 -9.91 -6.06 6.04
N PRO A 93 -10.44 -5.80 4.84
CA PRO A 93 -9.70 -6.03 3.61
C PRO A 93 -8.35 -5.32 3.61
N PRO A 94 -7.29 -5.93 3.06
CA PRO A 94 -5.99 -5.27 2.89
C PRO A 94 -6.09 -3.96 2.11
N PHE A 95 -5.21 -3.01 2.42
CA PHE A 95 -5.15 -1.66 1.84
C PHE A 95 -5.34 -1.63 0.32
N GLY A 96 -4.61 -2.42 -0.46
CA GLY A 96 -4.70 -2.40 -1.92
C GLY A 96 -5.96 -3.08 -2.48
N LEU A 97 -6.75 -3.77 -1.65
CA LEU A 97 -8.05 -4.33 -2.04
C LEU A 97 -9.22 -3.40 -1.72
N ASP A 98 -9.01 -2.37 -0.89
CA ASP A 98 -10.03 -1.36 -0.60
C ASP A 98 -10.39 -0.58 -1.89
N PRO A 99 -11.66 -0.56 -2.31
CA PRO A 99 -12.08 0.21 -3.49
C PRO A 99 -11.74 1.70 -3.41
N SER A 100 -11.72 2.28 -2.20
CA SER A 100 -11.38 3.69 -1.97
C SER A 100 -9.89 3.96 -2.28
N VAL A 101 -9.01 3.00 -2.00
CA VAL A 101 -7.59 3.09 -2.32
C VAL A 101 -7.35 3.04 -3.83
N LYS A 102 -8.10 2.21 -4.56
CA LYS A 102 -8.06 2.17 -6.02
C LYS A 102 -8.55 3.49 -6.64
N ALA A 103 -9.64 4.05 -6.09
CA ALA A 103 -10.13 5.37 -6.50
C ALA A 103 -9.11 6.48 -6.20
N LEU A 104 -8.42 6.42 -5.04
CA LEU A 104 -7.32 7.33 -4.72
C LEU A 104 -6.19 7.22 -5.73
N ALA A 105 -5.75 6.01 -6.06
CA ALA A 105 -4.66 5.80 -7.00
C ALA A 105 -4.97 6.40 -8.40
N LEU A 106 -6.21 6.25 -8.86
CA LEU A 106 -6.68 6.90 -10.10
C LEU A 106 -6.64 8.42 -9.98
N THR A 107 -7.14 8.97 -8.87
CA THR A 107 -7.13 10.42 -8.60
C THR A 107 -5.70 10.96 -8.58
N VAL A 108 -4.77 10.28 -7.90
CA VAL A 108 -3.34 10.65 -7.86
C VAL A 108 -2.74 10.72 -9.25
N ALA A 109 -3.01 9.71 -10.10
CA ALA A 109 -2.53 9.69 -11.48
C ALA A 109 -3.08 10.86 -12.30
N VAL A 110 -4.38 11.13 -12.22
CA VAL A 110 -5.03 12.22 -12.95
C VAL A 110 -4.53 13.60 -12.46
N GLU A 111 -4.41 13.80 -11.16
CA GLU A 111 -3.87 15.03 -10.57
C GLU A 111 -2.41 15.27 -10.98
N ALA A 112 -1.59 14.21 -11.01
CA ALA A 112 -0.19 14.31 -11.44
C ALA A 112 -0.09 14.79 -12.89
N VAL A 113 -0.86 14.21 -13.78
CA VAL A 113 -0.90 14.58 -15.21
C VAL A 113 -1.41 16.00 -15.38
N ALA A 114 -2.45 16.41 -14.65
CA ALA A 114 -2.96 17.78 -14.68
C ALA A 114 -1.91 18.80 -14.21
N ARG A 115 -1.12 18.49 -13.16
CA ARG A 115 0.00 19.33 -12.71
C ARG A 115 1.11 19.48 -13.75
N MET A 116 1.28 18.48 -14.62
CA MET A 116 2.19 18.54 -15.77
C MET A 116 1.62 19.34 -16.95
N GLY A 117 0.39 19.86 -16.86
CA GLY A 117 -0.31 20.52 -17.95
C GLY A 117 -0.71 19.57 -19.09
N ARG A 118 -0.90 18.30 -18.79
CA ARG A 118 -1.19 17.24 -19.75
C ARG A 118 -2.56 16.62 -19.54
N LEU A 119 -2.97 15.79 -20.51
CA LEU A 119 -4.21 15.02 -20.43
C LEU A 119 -3.89 13.52 -20.32
N PRO A 120 -4.75 12.72 -19.66
CA PRO A 120 -4.57 11.27 -19.59
C PRO A 120 -4.34 10.61 -20.96
N ARG A 121 -5.08 11.02 -21.99
CA ARG A 121 -4.96 10.46 -23.34
C ARG A 121 -3.60 10.70 -24.02
N ASP A 122 -2.79 11.60 -23.49
CA ASP A 122 -1.47 11.96 -24.01
C ASP A 122 -0.34 11.47 -23.06
N THR A 123 -0.69 10.68 -22.04
CA THR A 123 0.24 10.26 -20.98
C THR A 123 0.30 8.76 -20.82
N HIS A 124 1.50 8.23 -20.68
CA HIS A 124 1.75 6.83 -20.35
C HIS A 124 1.96 6.67 -18.84
N VAL A 125 1.43 5.61 -18.27
CA VAL A 125 1.58 5.25 -16.85
C VAL A 125 2.33 3.94 -16.73
N LEU A 126 3.50 3.98 -16.09
CA LEU A 126 4.18 2.81 -15.57
C LEU A 126 3.68 2.58 -14.14
N LEU A 127 2.89 1.53 -13.92
CA LEU A 127 2.48 1.12 -12.58
C LEU A 127 3.57 0.22 -12.00
N ALA A 128 4.32 0.72 -11.03
CA ALA A 128 5.38 -0.04 -10.38
C ALA A 128 4.83 -0.78 -9.16
N ALA A 129 4.97 -2.09 -9.11
CA ALA A 129 4.50 -2.92 -8.01
C ALA A 129 5.56 -3.96 -7.60
N HIS A 130 5.36 -4.58 -6.43
CA HIS A 130 6.32 -5.57 -5.92
C HIS A 130 6.36 -6.83 -6.80
N GLY A 131 5.19 -7.38 -7.12
CA GLY A 131 5.09 -8.70 -7.71
C GLY A 131 5.29 -9.83 -6.68
N SER A 132 5.42 -11.06 -7.18
CA SER A 132 5.75 -12.22 -6.33
C SER A 132 6.18 -13.40 -7.21
N PHE A 133 7.25 -14.09 -6.80
CA PHE A 133 7.66 -15.34 -7.43
C PHE A 133 6.72 -16.50 -7.12
N ASN A 134 5.97 -16.42 -6.01
CA ASN A 134 5.22 -17.56 -5.46
C ASN A 134 3.70 -17.40 -5.60
N SER A 135 3.21 -16.25 -6.06
CA SER A 135 1.77 -15.95 -6.11
C SER A 135 1.42 -15.01 -7.26
N ALA A 136 0.35 -15.32 -7.97
CA ALA A 136 -0.19 -14.43 -9.00
C ALA A 136 -1.04 -13.26 -8.42
N ALA A 137 -1.42 -13.30 -7.13
CA ALA A 137 -2.32 -12.30 -6.55
C ALA A 137 -1.78 -10.86 -6.65
N PRO A 138 -0.50 -10.56 -6.36
CA PRO A 138 0.04 -9.20 -6.51
C PRO A 138 -0.05 -8.67 -7.94
N SER A 139 0.33 -9.48 -8.92
CA SER A 139 0.27 -9.06 -10.33
C SER A 139 -1.15 -8.93 -10.85
N GLN A 140 -2.08 -9.77 -10.41
CA GLN A 140 -3.50 -9.65 -10.78
C GLN A 140 -4.09 -8.32 -10.29
N VAL A 141 -3.80 -7.92 -9.06
CA VAL A 141 -4.27 -6.64 -8.50
C VAL A 141 -3.68 -5.46 -9.28
N ALA A 142 -2.36 -5.46 -9.51
CA ALA A 142 -1.68 -4.39 -10.23
C ALA A 142 -2.12 -4.30 -11.70
N ASN A 143 -2.21 -5.43 -12.40
CA ASN A 143 -2.69 -5.46 -13.80
C ASN A 143 -4.15 -5.03 -13.91
N GLY A 144 -5.01 -5.45 -12.97
CA GLY A 144 -6.39 -5.00 -12.90
C GLY A 144 -6.50 -3.49 -12.71
N PHE A 145 -5.62 -2.89 -11.92
CA PHE A 145 -5.60 -1.44 -11.75
C PHE A 145 -5.01 -0.72 -12.99
N ALA A 146 -3.95 -1.25 -13.62
CA ALA A 146 -3.45 -0.71 -14.88
C ALA A 146 -4.52 -0.71 -15.98
N TRP A 147 -5.35 -1.75 -16.03
CA TRP A 147 -6.51 -1.80 -16.92
C TRP A 147 -7.55 -0.69 -16.60
N GLN A 148 -7.81 -0.40 -15.31
CA GLN A 148 -8.69 0.71 -14.91
C GLN A 148 -8.13 2.07 -15.34
N LEU A 149 -6.82 2.29 -15.24
CA LEU A 149 -6.17 3.51 -15.74
C LEU A 149 -6.37 3.68 -17.25
N LYS A 150 -6.23 2.59 -18.03
CA LYS A 150 -6.56 2.62 -19.47
C LYS A 150 -8.03 2.96 -19.71
N GLY A 151 -8.95 2.37 -18.94
CA GLY A 151 -10.38 2.68 -19.00
C GLY A 151 -10.70 4.14 -18.62
N ALA A 152 -9.87 4.77 -17.80
CA ALA A 152 -9.97 6.19 -17.43
C ALA A 152 -9.36 7.12 -18.48
N GLY A 153 -8.88 6.60 -19.62
CA GLY A 153 -8.44 7.36 -20.75
C GLY A 153 -6.94 7.62 -20.84
N PHE A 154 -6.10 6.96 -20.02
CA PHE A 154 -4.65 7.02 -20.22
C PHE A 154 -4.23 6.33 -21.51
N ALA A 155 -3.32 6.94 -22.27
CA ALA A 155 -2.86 6.44 -23.58
C ALA A 155 -2.25 5.04 -23.45
N ARG A 156 -1.48 4.82 -22.39
CA ARG A 156 -0.89 3.55 -22.03
C ARG A 156 -0.86 3.43 -20.51
N ALA A 157 -1.20 2.28 -19.95
CA ALA A 157 -1.01 1.97 -18.55
C ALA A 157 -0.67 0.48 -18.42
N GLU A 158 0.49 0.17 -17.86
CA GLU A 158 1.00 -1.18 -17.72
C GLU A 158 1.68 -1.36 -16.37
N ALA A 159 1.50 -2.55 -15.78
CA ALA A 159 2.14 -2.91 -14.54
C ALA A 159 3.48 -3.62 -14.82
N TYR A 160 4.51 -3.17 -14.10
CA TYR A 160 5.84 -3.74 -14.06
C TYR A 160 6.24 -4.01 -12.62
N PHE A 161 7.10 -4.98 -12.39
CA PHE A 161 7.33 -5.54 -11.07
C PHE A 161 8.81 -5.55 -10.69
N ILE A 162 9.06 -5.57 -9.38
CA ILE A 162 10.41 -5.79 -8.83
C ILE A 162 10.76 -7.28 -8.91
N ASP A 163 9.87 -8.17 -8.43
CA ASP A 163 10.16 -9.59 -8.20
C ASP A 163 9.52 -10.55 -9.19
N GLN A 164 8.99 -10.07 -10.31
CA GLN A 164 8.46 -10.95 -11.37
C GLN A 164 8.49 -10.28 -12.74
N GLU A 165 8.25 -11.03 -13.81
CA GLU A 165 8.06 -10.48 -15.16
C GLU A 165 6.61 -9.94 -15.35
N PRO A 166 6.51 -8.84 -16.15
CA PRO A 166 7.57 -8.04 -16.71
C PRO A 166 8.26 -7.18 -15.63
N ARG A 167 9.61 -7.20 -15.62
CA ARG A 167 10.39 -6.43 -14.64
C ARG A 167 10.40 -4.94 -14.97
N ILE A 168 10.44 -4.08 -13.94
CA ILE A 168 10.55 -2.62 -14.10
C ILE A 168 11.78 -2.25 -14.93
N ALA A 169 12.91 -2.92 -14.72
CA ALA A 169 14.13 -2.74 -15.49
C ALA A 169 13.96 -3.01 -17.01
N ASN A 170 12.95 -3.76 -17.40
CA ASN A 170 12.62 -4.09 -18.80
C ASN A 170 11.56 -3.15 -19.39
N ALA A 171 11.05 -2.17 -18.65
CA ALA A 171 10.08 -1.21 -19.16
C ALA A 171 10.71 -0.33 -20.26
N ARG A 172 10.04 -0.22 -21.41
CA ARG A 172 10.54 0.56 -22.57
C ARG A 172 9.42 1.43 -23.14
N ASP A 173 9.83 2.48 -23.85
CA ASP A 173 8.95 3.32 -24.67
C ASP A 173 7.86 4.09 -23.88
N PHE A 174 8.16 4.47 -22.62
CA PHE A 174 7.25 5.30 -21.84
C PHE A 174 7.37 6.80 -22.18
N GLY A 175 8.55 7.27 -22.57
CA GLY A 175 8.81 8.67 -22.90
C GLY A 175 9.00 9.55 -21.64
N ALA A 176 9.45 10.80 -21.89
CA ALA A 176 9.70 11.77 -20.83
C ALA A 176 8.42 12.35 -20.19
N ASP A 177 7.31 12.27 -20.88
CA ASP A 177 6.00 12.75 -20.42
C ASP A 177 5.20 11.68 -19.63
N ALA A 178 5.79 10.53 -19.38
CA ALA A 178 5.17 9.47 -18.61
C ALA A 178 5.20 9.75 -17.11
N ILE A 179 4.33 9.08 -16.38
CA ILE A 179 4.40 8.99 -14.93
C ILE A 179 4.68 7.55 -14.49
N CYS A 180 5.51 7.39 -13.47
CA CYS A 180 5.60 6.15 -12.70
C CYS A 180 4.75 6.31 -11.44
N LEU A 181 3.76 5.42 -11.26
CA LEU A 181 2.93 5.35 -10.07
C LEU A 181 3.39 4.16 -9.21
N PRO A 182 4.12 4.38 -8.10
CA PRO A 182 4.53 3.32 -7.19
C PRO A 182 3.33 2.81 -6.38
N PHE A 183 2.87 1.61 -6.72
CA PHE A 183 1.72 0.93 -6.12
C PHE A 183 2.17 0.12 -4.89
N PHE A 184 2.58 0.86 -3.83
CA PHE A 184 3.10 0.32 -2.59
C PHE A 184 2.38 0.93 -1.39
N ALA A 185 2.22 0.15 -0.32
CA ALA A 185 1.55 0.57 0.90
C ALA A 185 2.44 1.45 1.82
N ALA A 186 3.76 1.38 1.66
CA ALA A 186 4.74 2.11 2.47
C ALA A 186 6.02 2.40 1.68
N ALA A 187 6.85 3.30 2.17
CA ALA A 187 8.21 3.53 1.68
C ALA A 187 9.18 2.57 2.37
N GLY A 188 9.28 1.35 1.87
CA GLY A 188 10.32 0.39 2.27
C GLY A 188 11.49 0.38 1.28
N GLY A 189 12.49 -0.50 1.48
CA GLY A 189 13.67 -0.64 0.62
C GLY A 189 13.34 -0.75 -0.87
N HIS A 190 12.29 -1.50 -1.21
CA HIS A 190 11.81 -1.62 -2.59
C HIS A 190 11.42 -0.27 -3.24
N VAL A 191 10.93 0.69 -2.47
CA VAL A 191 10.55 2.03 -2.99
C VAL A 191 11.75 2.97 -3.00
N VAL A 192 12.64 2.86 -2.01
CA VAL A 192 13.73 3.81 -1.82
C VAL A 192 15.00 3.40 -2.59
N GLU A 193 15.22 2.11 -2.77
CA GLU A 193 16.44 1.54 -3.36
C GLU A 193 16.15 0.84 -4.70
N ASP A 194 15.30 -0.20 -4.69
CA ASP A 194 15.12 -1.08 -5.86
C ASP A 194 14.38 -0.38 -7.00
N LEU A 195 13.32 0.36 -6.70
CA LEU A 195 12.54 1.07 -7.72
C LEU A 195 13.37 2.12 -8.47
N PRO A 196 14.10 3.04 -7.82
CA PRO A 196 14.95 3.98 -8.52
C PRO A 196 16.02 3.31 -9.38
N ALA A 197 16.67 2.25 -8.88
CA ALA A 197 17.67 1.48 -9.62
C ALA A 197 17.06 0.83 -10.88
N ALA A 198 15.91 0.17 -10.75
CA ALA A 198 15.22 -0.48 -11.86
C ALA A 198 14.70 0.53 -12.91
N LEU A 199 14.21 1.69 -12.49
CA LEU A 199 13.80 2.77 -13.39
C LEU A 199 14.99 3.36 -14.15
N ALA A 200 16.15 3.51 -13.49
CA ALA A 200 17.38 3.95 -14.13
C ALA A 200 17.86 2.94 -15.20
N GLU A 201 17.82 1.65 -14.89
CA GLU A 201 18.15 0.57 -15.85
C GLU A 201 17.16 0.54 -17.03
N ALA A 202 15.90 0.82 -16.79
CA ALA A 202 14.87 0.95 -17.82
C ALA A 202 15.09 2.17 -18.73
N GLY A 203 15.88 3.17 -18.29
CA GLY A 203 15.99 4.46 -18.96
C GLY A 203 14.70 5.29 -18.83
N PHE A 204 13.93 5.12 -17.73
CA PHE A 204 12.71 5.84 -17.52
C PHE A 204 12.98 7.33 -17.26
N GLY A 205 12.51 8.21 -18.16
CA GLY A 205 12.73 9.65 -18.11
C GLY A 205 11.52 10.45 -17.60
N GLY A 206 10.45 9.78 -17.19
CA GLY A 206 9.21 10.41 -16.74
C GLY A 206 9.24 10.84 -15.27
N VAL A 207 8.09 11.29 -14.76
CA VAL A 207 7.92 11.72 -13.37
C VAL A 207 7.62 10.53 -12.48
N VAL A 208 8.40 10.33 -11.42
CA VAL A 208 8.13 9.29 -10.40
C VAL A 208 7.30 9.92 -9.27
N LEU A 209 6.12 9.37 -9.03
CA LEU A 209 5.24 9.82 -7.96
C LEU A 209 5.65 9.20 -6.61
N PRO A 210 5.24 9.77 -5.48
CA PRO A 210 5.37 9.09 -4.18
C PRO A 210 4.61 7.76 -4.15
N ALA A 211 5.04 6.83 -3.29
CA ALA A 211 4.30 5.60 -3.07
C ALA A 211 2.88 5.88 -2.60
N LEU A 212 1.91 5.12 -3.11
CA LEU A 212 0.48 5.38 -2.88
C LEU A 212 0.11 5.44 -1.39
N GLY A 213 0.70 4.57 -0.56
CA GLY A 213 0.45 4.56 0.88
C GLY A 213 0.94 5.80 1.63
N LEU A 214 1.74 6.66 0.99
CA LEU A 214 2.21 7.93 1.55
C LEU A 214 1.32 9.13 1.18
N ASP A 215 0.27 8.91 0.40
CA ASP A 215 -0.64 10.01 0.04
C ASP A 215 -1.32 10.56 1.31
N PRO A 216 -1.37 11.88 1.51
CA PRO A 216 -1.92 12.51 2.71
C PRO A 216 -3.41 12.20 2.95
N ARG A 217 -4.13 11.66 1.99
CA ARG A 217 -5.53 11.22 2.09
C ARG A 217 -5.67 9.82 2.69
N VAL A 218 -4.60 9.03 2.75
CA VAL A 218 -4.62 7.64 3.26
C VAL A 218 -5.14 7.53 4.69
N PRO A 219 -4.75 8.39 5.66
CA PRO A 219 -5.28 8.30 7.01
C PRO A 219 -6.81 8.40 7.08
N GLU A 220 -7.43 9.29 6.31
CA GLU A 220 -8.90 9.42 6.26
C GLU A 220 -9.55 8.21 5.56
N LEU A 221 -8.92 7.61 4.55
CA LEU A 221 -9.43 6.38 3.92
C LEU A 221 -9.46 5.23 4.92
N ILE A 222 -8.38 5.03 5.67
CA ILE A 222 -8.33 4.01 6.73
C ILE A 222 -9.38 4.29 7.79
N ALA A 223 -9.51 5.54 8.21
CA ALA A 223 -10.53 5.96 9.19
C ALA A 223 -11.96 5.62 8.74
N ARG A 224 -12.27 5.82 7.45
CA ARG A 224 -13.57 5.41 6.88
C ARG A 224 -13.77 3.91 6.89
N ALA A 225 -12.73 3.14 6.52
CA ALA A 225 -12.80 1.68 6.56
C ALA A 225 -13.04 1.16 7.98
N LEU A 226 -12.36 1.74 8.99
CA LEU A 226 -12.57 1.41 10.39
C LEU A 226 -14.01 1.72 10.84
N ARG A 227 -14.55 2.89 10.49
CA ARG A 227 -15.94 3.25 10.82
C ARG A 227 -16.95 2.29 10.18
N ALA A 228 -16.73 1.92 8.92
CA ALA A 228 -17.60 0.98 8.20
C ALA A 228 -17.54 -0.43 8.80
N GLY A 229 -16.35 -0.94 9.13
CA GLY A 229 -16.17 -2.26 9.74
C GLY A 229 -16.71 -2.38 11.16
N ALA A 230 -16.94 -1.30 11.87
CA ALA A 230 -17.50 -1.31 13.22
C ALA A 230 -19.03 -1.43 13.26
N VAL A 231 -19.70 -1.47 12.11
CA VAL A 231 -21.17 -1.57 11.98
C VAL A 231 -21.61 -3.03 11.75
N ILE A 232 -20.64 -3.93 11.54
CA ILE A 232 -20.89 -5.37 11.34
C ILE A 232 -20.73 -6.09 12.68
#